data_dacd380f8a3ab461edc157441f810688
#
_entry.id   dacd380f8a3ab461edc157441f810688
#
_cell.length_a   1.000
_cell.length_b   1.000
_cell.length_c   1.000
_cell.angle_alpha   90.00
_cell.angle_beta   90.00
_cell.angle_gamma   90.00
#
_symmetry.space_group_name_H-M   'P 1'
#
loop_
_entity.id
_entity.type
_entity.pdbx_description
1 polymer ?
#
loop_
_entity_poly.entity_id
_entity_poly.type
_entity_poly.pdbx_seq_one_letter_code
_entity_poly.pdbx_strand_id
1 'polypeptide(L)'
;MANGSFELIEGGSFHAVAATLAGERVFLPAADLERATGWALKPEGLCREAVCVPVRDRAALVGAAGVDLAAFAAALGRPLALDVEEGAAALGTAAADRAASLASLEAPDFSLPDLAGRLHTLSEHRGKKALLIAYASW
;
A
#
# COMPACT_ATOMS: atom_id res chain seq x y z
N MET A 1 24.07 -6.72 -8.60
CA MET A 1 22.90 -6.99 -7.73
C MET A 1 23.40 -6.98 -6.30
N ALA A 2 22.84 -6.13 -5.47
CA ALA A 2 23.14 -6.07 -4.04
C ALA A 2 21.94 -6.63 -3.27
N ASN A 3 22.20 -7.46 -2.26
CA ASN A 3 21.17 -7.98 -1.36
C ASN A 3 21.24 -7.20 -0.05
N GLY A 4 20.10 -6.78 0.46
CA GLY A 4 20.01 -6.00 1.69
C GLY A 4 18.67 -6.16 2.40
N SER A 5 18.59 -5.60 3.61
CA SER A 5 17.32 -5.38 4.28
C SER A 5 16.67 -4.14 3.68
N PHE A 6 15.37 -4.24 3.44
CA PHE A 6 14.58 -3.19 2.83
C PHE A 6 13.29 -3.01 3.65
N GLU A 7 12.81 -1.79 3.79
CA GLU A 7 11.60 -1.50 4.53
C GLU A 7 10.42 -1.28 3.59
N LEU A 8 9.41 -2.13 3.69
CA LEU A 8 8.17 -2.00 2.93
C LEU A 8 7.05 -1.47 3.83
N ILE A 9 6.52 -0.31 3.49
CA ILE A 9 5.39 0.32 4.17
C ILE A 9 4.10 -0.08 3.46
N GLU A 10 3.23 -0.75 4.18
CA GLU A 10 1.94 -1.24 3.69
C GLU A 10 0.84 -1.01 4.70
N GLY A 11 -0.25 -0.33 4.30
CA GLY A 11 -1.40 -0.07 5.18
C GLY A 11 -1.05 0.67 6.48
N GLY A 12 0.03 1.47 6.49
CA GLY A 12 0.55 2.15 7.68
C GLY A 12 1.42 1.28 8.58
N SER A 13 1.69 0.04 8.20
CA SER A 13 2.60 -0.88 8.90
C SER A 13 3.95 -0.96 8.19
N PHE A 14 5.00 -1.22 8.96
CA PHE A 14 6.39 -1.33 8.50
C PHE A 14 6.82 -2.80 8.50
N HIS A 15 7.34 -3.27 7.37
CA HIS A 15 7.75 -4.66 7.19
C HIS A 15 9.20 -4.72 6.71
N ALA A 16 10.09 -5.26 7.54
CA ALA A 16 11.43 -5.59 7.10
C ALA A 16 11.38 -6.80 6.16
N VAL A 17 11.88 -6.64 4.94
CA VAL A 17 11.89 -7.66 3.89
C VAL A 17 13.29 -7.79 3.31
N ALA A 18 13.64 -8.96 2.81
CA ALA A 18 14.83 -9.11 2.00
C ALA A 18 14.59 -8.49 0.61
N ALA A 19 15.59 -7.79 0.07
CA ALA A 19 15.51 -7.24 -1.27
C ALA A 19 16.77 -7.50 -2.07
N THR A 20 16.60 -7.69 -3.37
CA THR A 20 17.68 -7.69 -4.35
C THR A 20 17.54 -6.43 -5.21
N LEU A 21 18.58 -5.60 -5.21
CA LEU A 21 18.64 -4.36 -5.98
C LEU A 21 19.34 -4.55 -7.32
N ALA A 22 18.74 -4.08 -8.40
CA ALA A 22 19.32 -4.06 -9.74
C ALA A 22 19.09 -2.68 -10.38
N GLY A 23 20.02 -1.74 -10.16
CA GLY A 23 19.82 -0.31 -10.43
C GLY A 23 18.69 0.23 -9.56
N GLU A 24 17.71 0.89 -10.17
CA GLU A 24 16.53 1.40 -9.48
C GLU A 24 15.41 0.37 -9.27
N ARG A 25 15.62 -0.88 -9.72
CA ARG A 25 14.64 -1.94 -9.56
C ARG A 25 14.87 -2.70 -8.27
N VAL A 26 13.78 -2.96 -7.56
CA VAL A 26 13.75 -3.70 -6.30
C VAL A 26 12.96 -4.99 -6.49
N PHE A 27 13.59 -6.11 -6.16
CA PHE A 27 13.00 -7.44 -6.23
C PHE A 27 12.89 -8.03 -4.83
N LEU A 28 11.71 -8.53 -4.50
CA LEU A 28 11.44 -9.17 -3.22
C LEU A 28 11.21 -10.68 -3.41
N PRO A 29 11.64 -11.53 -2.48
CA PRO A 29 11.19 -12.90 -2.44
C PRO A 29 9.66 -12.95 -2.36
N ALA A 30 9.04 -13.86 -3.11
CA ALA A 30 7.58 -13.99 -3.14
C ALA A 30 6.97 -14.22 -1.74
N ALA A 31 7.65 -14.98 -0.89
CA ALA A 31 7.22 -15.24 0.48
C ALA A 31 7.26 -13.98 1.38
N ASP A 32 8.26 -13.11 1.19
CA ASP A 32 8.36 -11.85 1.94
C ASP A 32 7.28 -10.86 1.50
N LEU A 33 7.02 -10.79 0.19
CA LEU A 33 5.96 -9.97 -0.38
C LEU A 33 4.58 -10.42 0.11
N GLU A 34 4.33 -11.74 0.12
CA GLU A 34 3.08 -12.31 0.63
C GLU A 34 2.91 -12.01 2.13
N ARG A 35 3.95 -12.19 2.93
CA ARG A 35 3.93 -11.90 4.37
C ARG A 35 3.63 -10.41 4.63
N ALA A 36 4.23 -9.51 3.87
CA ALA A 36 4.08 -8.07 4.07
C ALA A 36 2.75 -7.52 3.56
N THR A 37 2.23 -8.05 2.44
CA THR A 37 1.08 -7.46 1.73
C THR A 37 -0.18 -8.35 1.75
N GLY A 38 -0.05 -9.61 2.11
CA GLY A 38 -1.12 -10.62 2.00
C GLY A 38 -1.38 -11.11 0.57
N TRP A 39 -0.63 -10.60 -0.44
CA TRP A 39 -0.80 -11.01 -1.82
C TRP A 39 0.16 -12.14 -2.19
N ALA A 40 -0.39 -13.32 -2.49
CA ALA A 40 0.33 -14.48 -2.96
C ALA A 40 0.42 -14.54 -4.48
N LEU A 41 1.59 -14.91 -5.01
CA LEU A 41 1.75 -15.17 -6.43
C LEU A 41 1.31 -16.62 -6.73
N LYS A 42 0.18 -16.77 -7.44
CA LYS A 42 -0.39 -18.05 -7.84
C LYS A 42 -0.38 -18.24 -9.36
N PRO A 43 -0.68 -19.43 -9.89
CA PRO A 43 -0.82 -19.65 -11.33
C PRO A 43 -1.84 -18.68 -11.98
N GLU A 44 -2.92 -18.37 -11.29
CA GLU A 44 -4.00 -17.50 -11.76
C GLU A 44 -3.62 -16.01 -11.75
N GLY A 45 -2.62 -15.62 -10.96
CA GLY A 45 -2.18 -14.23 -10.82
C GLY A 45 -1.77 -13.88 -9.40
N LEU A 46 -1.96 -12.62 -9.02
CA LEU A 46 -1.78 -12.15 -7.65
C LEU A 46 -3.10 -12.31 -6.90
N CYS A 47 -3.09 -13.13 -5.84
CA CYS A 47 -4.30 -13.48 -5.10
C CYS A 47 -4.16 -13.07 -3.62
N ARG A 48 -5.23 -12.48 -3.07
CA ARG A 48 -5.39 -12.19 -1.65
C ARG A 48 -6.80 -12.59 -1.22
N GLU A 49 -6.90 -13.50 -0.26
CA GLU A 49 -8.17 -14.10 0.16
C GLU A 49 -8.97 -14.69 -1.02
N ALA A 50 -10.16 -14.20 -1.30
CA ALA A 50 -11.01 -14.64 -2.41
C ALA A 50 -10.79 -13.83 -3.70
N VAL A 51 -9.93 -12.81 -3.69
CA VAL A 51 -9.68 -11.94 -4.84
C VAL A 51 -8.41 -12.34 -5.55
N CYS A 52 -8.47 -12.56 -6.86
CA CYS A 52 -7.31 -12.78 -7.72
C CYS A 52 -7.28 -11.76 -8.86
N VAL A 53 -6.14 -11.10 -9.03
CA VAL A 53 -5.87 -10.18 -10.12
C VAL A 53 -5.01 -10.90 -11.16
N PRO A 54 -5.51 -11.12 -12.38
CA PRO A 54 -4.73 -11.75 -13.43
C PRO A 54 -3.51 -10.91 -13.82
N VAL A 55 -2.35 -11.53 -13.89
CA VAL A 55 -1.10 -10.89 -14.31
C VAL A 55 -0.90 -11.13 -15.80
N ARG A 56 -0.95 -10.05 -16.60
CA ARG A 56 -0.83 -10.12 -18.06
C ARG A 56 0.60 -10.46 -18.49
N ASP A 57 1.58 -9.86 -17.85
CA ASP A 57 3.01 -10.08 -18.12
C ASP A 57 3.69 -10.65 -16.86
N ARG A 58 3.69 -11.98 -16.80
CA ARG A 58 4.31 -12.69 -15.68
C ARG A 58 5.83 -12.61 -15.73
N ALA A 59 6.42 -12.49 -16.92
CA ALA A 59 7.86 -12.41 -17.07
C ALA A 59 8.40 -11.04 -16.62
N ALA A 60 7.63 -9.98 -16.78
CA ALA A 60 7.96 -8.67 -16.21
C ALA A 60 7.80 -8.63 -14.68
N LEU A 61 6.83 -9.41 -14.15
CA LEU A 61 6.58 -9.45 -12.70
C LEU A 61 7.60 -10.30 -11.96
N VAL A 62 8.02 -11.45 -12.50
CA VAL A 62 8.83 -12.44 -11.81
C VAL A 62 10.07 -12.76 -12.60
N GLY A 63 11.24 -12.53 -12.02
CA GLY A 63 12.53 -12.87 -12.56
C GLY A 63 13.34 -13.77 -11.62
N ALA A 64 14.59 -14.06 -11.99
CA ALA A 64 15.51 -14.84 -11.17
C ALA A 64 15.83 -14.17 -9.82
N ALA A 65 15.70 -12.84 -9.72
CA ALA A 65 15.94 -12.06 -8.51
C ALA A 65 14.72 -12.01 -7.57
N GLY A 66 13.55 -12.49 -8.00
CA GLY A 66 12.31 -12.44 -7.24
C GLY A 66 11.18 -11.71 -7.97
N VAL A 67 10.25 -11.16 -7.21
CA VAL A 67 9.11 -10.37 -7.71
C VAL A 67 9.53 -8.90 -7.80
N ASP A 68 9.39 -8.30 -8.97
CA ASP A 68 9.62 -6.87 -9.18
C ASP A 68 8.55 -6.06 -8.47
N LEU A 69 8.96 -5.21 -7.53
CA LEU A 69 8.04 -4.44 -6.69
C LEU A 69 7.23 -3.40 -7.48
N ALA A 70 7.84 -2.79 -8.50
CA ALA A 70 7.14 -1.81 -9.35
C ALA A 70 6.11 -2.51 -10.26
N ALA A 71 6.46 -3.65 -10.85
CA ALA A 71 5.52 -4.46 -11.64
C ALA A 71 4.37 -5.01 -10.77
N PHE A 72 4.66 -5.41 -9.53
CA PHE A 72 3.65 -5.82 -8.56
C PHE A 72 2.67 -4.67 -8.24
N ALA A 73 3.18 -3.48 -7.92
CA ALA A 73 2.36 -2.31 -7.63
C ALA A 73 1.48 -1.93 -8.84
N ALA A 74 2.05 -1.94 -10.04
CA ALA A 74 1.34 -1.65 -11.28
C ALA A 74 0.25 -2.68 -11.57
N ALA A 75 0.51 -3.97 -11.38
CA ALA A 75 -0.48 -5.04 -11.59
C ALA A 75 -1.71 -4.89 -10.69
N LEU A 76 -1.52 -4.38 -9.47
CA LEU A 76 -2.60 -4.11 -8.51
C LEU A 76 -3.19 -2.69 -8.61
N GLY A 77 -2.72 -1.86 -9.54
CA GLY A 77 -3.16 -0.46 -9.67
C GLY A 77 -2.86 0.38 -8.43
N ARG A 78 -1.76 0.07 -7.73
CA ARG A 78 -1.34 0.75 -6.50
C ARG A 78 -0.20 1.73 -6.78
N PRO A 79 -0.26 2.96 -6.27
CA PRO A 79 0.88 3.86 -6.32
C PRO A 79 2.02 3.30 -5.46
N LEU A 80 3.25 3.44 -5.98
CA LEU A 80 4.48 3.06 -5.31
C LEU A 80 5.37 4.28 -5.17
N ALA A 81 5.78 4.59 -3.95
CA ALA A 81 6.92 5.45 -3.67
C ALA A 81 8.11 4.55 -3.34
N LEU A 82 9.26 4.82 -3.96
CA LEU A 82 10.46 4.00 -3.83
C LEU A 82 11.66 4.90 -3.59
N ASP A 83 12.41 4.61 -2.55
CA ASP A 83 13.71 5.20 -2.26
C ASP A 83 14.73 4.07 -2.09
N VAL A 84 15.56 3.91 -3.11
CA VAL A 84 16.56 2.83 -3.14
C VAL A 84 17.76 3.17 -2.25
N GLU A 85 18.07 4.46 -2.08
CA GLU A 85 19.20 4.91 -1.26
C GLU A 85 18.89 4.69 0.22
N GLU A 86 17.69 5.03 0.65
CA GLU A 86 17.22 4.79 2.02
C GLU A 86 16.76 3.33 2.25
N GLY A 87 16.66 2.53 1.20
CA GLY A 87 16.22 1.14 1.29
C GLY A 87 14.76 1.01 1.72
N ALA A 88 13.88 1.87 1.23
CA ALA A 88 12.49 1.94 1.64
C ALA A 88 11.54 2.03 0.45
N ALA A 89 10.33 1.48 0.61
CA ALA A 89 9.22 1.66 -0.31
C ALA A 89 7.88 1.77 0.42
N ALA A 90 6.95 2.52 -0.15
CA ALA A 90 5.58 2.63 0.35
C ALA A 90 4.57 2.28 -0.76
N LEU A 91 3.69 1.34 -0.46
CA LEU A 91 2.57 0.95 -1.30
C LEU A 91 1.31 1.73 -0.87
N GLY A 92 0.82 2.58 -1.75
CA GLY A 92 -0.43 3.30 -1.53
C GLY A 92 -1.66 2.42 -1.74
N THR A 93 -2.84 2.94 -1.37
CA THR A 93 -4.13 2.29 -1.61
C THR A 93 -4.42 2.21 -3.10
N ALA A 94 -4.97 1.09 -3.58
CA ALA A 94 -5.34 0.92 -4.98
C ALA A 94 -6.34 2.00 -5.45
N ALA A 95 -6.20 2.43 -6.71
CA ALA A 95 -7.08 3.46 -7.27
C ALA A 95 -8.56 3.02 -7.25
N ALA A 96 -8.83 1.74 -7.48
CA ALA A 96 -10.18 1.18 -7.41
C ALA A 96 -10.80 1.28 -6.01
N ASP A 97 -10.01 1.02 -4.96
CA ASP A 97 -10.48 1.08 -3.57
C ASP A 97 -10.79 2.53 -3.17
N ARG A 98 -9.93 3.48 -3.58
CA ARG A 98 -10.19 4.91 -3.37
C ARG A 98 -11.45 5.38 -4.11
N ALA A 99 -11.62 4.93 -5.35
CA ALA A 99 -12.82 5.27 -6.13
C ALA A 99 -14.09 4.68 -5.51
N ALA A 100 -14.04 3.45 -5.00
CA ALA A 100 -15.15 2.82 -4.30
C ALA A 100 -15.52 3.56 -3.01
N SER A 101 -14.53 3.97 -2.21
CA SER A 101 -14.75 4.79 -1.00
C SER A 101 -15.42 6.13 -1.32
N LEU A 102 -14.98 6.81 -2.39
CA LEU A 102 -15.61 8.07 -2.82
C LEU A 102 -17.02 7.85 -3.36
N ALA A 103 -17.25 6.77 -4.11
CA ALA A 103 -18.56 6.45 -4.67
C ALA A 103 -19.59 6.02 -3.62
N SER A 104 -19.14 5.51 -2.47
CA SER A 104 -20.03 5.15 -1.35
C SER A 104 -20.71 6.36 -0.72
N LEU A 105 -20.15 7.56 -0.91
CA LEU A 105 -20.56 8.81 -0.24
C LEU A 105 -20.55 8.73 1.29
N GLU A 106 -19.87 7.73 1.84
CA GLU A 106 -19.66 7.57 3.28
C GLU A 106 -18.29 8.17 3.64
N ALA A 107 -18.30 9.17 4.52
CA ALA A 107 -17.06 9.70 5.08
C ALA A 107 -16.46 8.69 6.07
N PRO A 108 -15.13 8.41 5.97
CA PRO A 108 -14.47 7.58 6.97
C PRO A 108 -14.57 8.23 8.35
N ASP A 109 -14.85 7.43 9.37
CA ASP A 109 -14.87 7.92 10.74
C ASP A 109 -13.45 8.16 11.26
N PHE A 110 -13.27 9.20 12.05
CA PHE A 110 -11.99 9.52 12.68
C PHE A 110 -12.22 10.18 14.03
N SER A 111 -11.24 10.09 14.90
CA SER A 111 -11.23 10.77 16.20
C SER A 111 -9.99 11.65 16.30
N LEU A 112 -10.18 12.91 16.69
CA LEU A 112 -9.10 13.87 16.89
C LEU A 112 -9.21 14.50 18.28
N PRO A 113 -8.08 14.75 18.96
CA PRO A 113 -8.08 15.47 20.23
C PRO A 113 -8.30 16.97 20.00
N ASP A 114 -9.02 17.63 20.90
CA ASP A 114 -9.03 19.06 21.00
C ASP A 114 -7.78 19.60 21.77
N LEU A 115 -7.70 20.91 21.95
CA LEU A 115 -6.56 21.53 22.63
C LEU A 115 -6.45 21.13 24.11
N ALA A 116 -7.50 20.59 24.71
CA ALA A 116 -7.51 20.06 26.06
C ALA A 116 -7.24 18.54 26.10
N GLY A 117 -7.01 17.90 24.94
CA GLY A 117 -6.76 16.47 24.81
C GLY A 117 -8.02 15.61 24.80
N ARG A 118 -9.23 16.20 24.78
CA ARG A 118 -10.48 15.47 24.69
C ARG A 118 -10.71 15.01 23.26
N LEU A 119 -10.99 13.72 23.08
CA LEU A 119 -11.29 13.13 21.78
C LEU A 119 -12.69 13.51 21.28
N HIS A 120 -12.78 13.89 20.03
CA HIS A 120 -14.01 14.15 19.28
C HIS A 120 -14.02 13.24 18.06
N THR A 121 -15.13 12.58 17.83
CA THR A 121 -15.30 11.62 16.72
C THR A 121 -16.30 12.18 15.71
N LEU A 122 -16.04 12.02 14.41
CA LEU A 122 -16.94 12.51 13.37
C LEU A 122 -18.32 11.88 13.49
N SER A 123 -18.41 10.62 13.89
CA SER A 123 -19.68 9.90 14.09
C SER A 123 -20.60 10.51 15.17
N GLU A 124 -20.06 11.29 16.11
CA GLU A 124 -20.88 12.03 17.11
C GLU A 124 -21.79 13.10 16.47
N HIS A 125 -21.47 13.48 15.25
CA HIS A 125 -22.24 14.47 14.48
C HIS A 125 -23.22 13.84 13.48
N ARG A 126 -23.48 12.52 13.56
CA ARG A 126 -24.47 11.86 12.70
C ARG A 126 -25.85 12.52 12.81
N GLY A 127 -26.52 12.66 11.66
CA GLY A 127 -27.81 13.35 11.58
C GLY A 127 -27.72 14.90 11.53
N LYS A 128 -26.51 15.46 11.55
CA LYS A 128 -26.24 16.89 11.41
C LYS A 128 -25.44 17.16 10.15
N LYS A 129 -25.54 18.38 9.62
CA LYS A 129 -24.63 18.85 8.57
C LYS A 129 -23.33 19.30 9.25
N ALA A 130 -22.21 18.66 8.91
CA ALA A 130 -20.88 19.01 9.40
C ALA A 130 -20.03 19.57 8.25
N LEU A 131 -19.32 20.67 8.49
CA LEU A 131 -18.32 21.22 7.60
C LEU A 131 -16.95 20.98 8.22
N LEU A 132 -16.11 20.21 7.56
CA LEU A 132 -14.73 19.98 7.97
C LEU A 132 -13.81 20.92 7.19
N ILE A 133 -13.02 21.71 7.92
CA ILE A 133 -12.03 22.63 7.35
C ILE A 133 -10.66 22.20 7.86
N ALA A 134 -9.77 21.81 6.94
CA ALA A 134 -8.36 21.57 7.25
C ALA A 134 -7.55 22.78 6.80
N TYR A 135 -6.74 23.34 7.71
CA TYR A 135 -5.83 24.43 7.39
C TYR A 135 -4.51 24.24 8.11
N ALA A 136 -3.46 24.85 7.60
CA ALA A 136 -2.17 24.94 8.27
C ALA A 136 -1.71 26.40 8.30
N SER A 137 -1.13 26.80 9.41
CA SER A 137 -0.47 28.11 9.56
C SER A 137 1.04 27.86 9.64
N TRP A 138 1.76 28.23 8.62
CA TRP A 138 3.24 28.29 8.56
C TRP A 138 3.69 29.70 8.26
#